data_3b674a3a34359633123415d5b61bdac7
#
_entry.id   3b674a3a34359633123415d5b61bdac7
#
_cell.length_a   1.000
_cell.length_b   1.000
_cell.length_c   1.000
_cell.angle_alpha   90.00
_cell.angle_beta   90.00
_cell.angle_gamma   90.00
#
_symmetry.space_group_name_H-M   'P 1'
#
loop_
_entity.id
_entity.type
_entity.pdbx_description
1 polymer ?
#
loop_
_entity_poly.entity_id
_entity_poly.type
_entity_poly.pdbx_seq_one_letter_code
_entity_poly.pdbx_strand_id
1 'polypeptide(L)'
;MFRLLQASLEQQDAYLLGEIWTPDPRWANETHFDGLMNYPLRDALLPFLNEKTAASHFAEKVEGLFTLYPPENIQAMYLPLGSHDTERMMTMLGCSLEKVKLAFSFLFAYPGAPAIYYGDEVGLEGGKDPDCRRAFPWEQSGWKGDLRPWVRHLIGLRRKMPVLRRGRVVPLLADDPHKTYA
;
A
#
# COMPACT_ATOMS: atom_id res chain seq x y z
N MET A 1 -2.87 21.97 -16.26
CA MET A 1 -4.20 22.24 -15.64
C MET A 1 -4.13 22.10 -14.12
N PHE A 2 -3.68 20.97 -13.54
CA PHE A 2 -3.66 20.75 -12.08
C PHE A 2 -2.77 21.74 -11.32
N ARG A 3 -1.55 22.05 -11.82
CA ARG A 3 -0.66 23.05 -11.19
C ARG A 3 -1.20 24.48 -11.28
N LEU A 4 -2.03 24.79 -12.29
CA LEU A 4 -2.74 26.06 -12.36
C LEU A 4 -3.83 26.16 -11.31
N LEU A 5 -4.53 25.04 -11.02
CA LEU A 5 -5.46 24.95 -9.90
C LEU A 5 -4.74 25.12 -8.56
N GLN A 6 -3.59 24.48 -8.36
CA GLN A 6 -2.79 24.64 -7.16
C GLN A 6 -2.31 26.09 -6.97
N ALA A 7 -1.88 26.74 -8.05
CA ALA A 7 -1.46 28.14 -8.02
C ALA A 7 -2.62 29.11 -7.76
N SER A 8 -3.87 28.72 -8.08
CA SER A 8 -5.06 29.52 -7.81
C SER A 8 -5.64 29.32 -6.41
N LEU A 9 -5.19 28.28 -5.69
CA LEU A 9 -5.52 28.07 -4.29
C LEU A 9 -4.61 28.99 -3.43
N GLU A 10 -5.16 29.59 -2.40
CA GLU A 10 -4.37 30.41 -1.45
C GLU A 10 -3.27 29.63 -0.74
N GLN A 11 -3.33 28.29 -0.77
CA GLN A 11 -2.30 27.38 -0.26
C GLN A 11 -1.40 26.88 -1.40
N GLN A 12 -0.23 27.46 -1.51
CA GLN A 12 0.77 27.10 -2.53
C GLN A 12 1.38 25.68 -2.35
N ASP A 13 1.25 25.08 -1.16
CA ASP A 13 1.82 23.77 -0.79
C ASP A 13 0.77 22.66 -0.70
N ALA A 14 -0.35 22.77 -1.44
CA ALA A 14 -1.36 21.72 -1.43
C ALA A 14 -0.83 20.43 -2.08
N TYR A 15 -0.93 19.31 -1.37
CA TYR A 15 -0.62 17.99 -1.92
C TYR A 15 -1.73 17.52 -2.86
N LEU A 16 -1.37 17.16 -4.08
CA LEU A 16 -2.28 16.67 -5.11
C LEU A 16 -2.11 15.15 -5.28
N LEU A 17 -3.16 14.41 -4.95
CA LEU A 17 -3.22 12.95 -5.10
C LEU A 17 -4.08 12.57 -6.30
N GLY A 18 -3.54 11.72 -7.19
CA GLY A 18 -4.28 11.16 -8.32
C GLY A 18 -4.76 9.74 -8.06
N GLU A 19 -6.02 9.45 -8.36
CA GLU A 19 -6.54 8.09 -8.37
C GLU A 19 -6.40 7.50 -9.78
N ILE A 20 -5.26 6.85 -10.02
CA ILE A 20 -4.92 6.21 -11.29
C ILE A 20 -4.60 4.75 -11.01
N TRP A 21 -5.41 3.84 -11.57
CA TRP A 21 -5.33 2.40 -11.29
C TRP A 21 -4.17 1.69 -11.99
N THR A 22 -3.71 2.22 -13.11
CA THR A 22 -2.63 1.63 -13.89
C THR A 22 -1.35 2.44 -13.78
N PRO A 23 -0.16 1.80 -13.83
CA PRO A 23 1.09 2.54 -13.84
C PRO A 23 1.16 3.48 -15.05
N ASP A 24 1.26 4.78 -14.79
CA ASP A 24 1.34 5.79 -15.85
C ASP A 24 2.14 7.01 -15.37
N PRO A 25 3.42 7.16 -15.81
CA PRO A 25 4.30 8.23 -15.36
C PRO A 25 3.85 9.62 -15.82
N ARG A 26 2.93 9.71 -16.79
CA ARG A 26 2.40 11.00 -17.26
C ARG A 26 1.65 11.76 -16.18
N TRP A 27 1.16 11.06 -15.15
CA TRP A 27 0.34 11.65 -14.11
C TRP A 27 1.10 12.02 -12.83
N ALA A 28 2.23 11.40 -12.53
CA ALA A 28 3.04 11.73 -11.36
C ALA A 28 4.34 12.41 -11.79
N ASN A 29 4.34 13.72 -11.79
CA ASN A 29 5.46 14.57 -12.19
C ASN A 29 5.23 16.01 -11.72
N GLU A 30 6.18 16.89 -11.96
CA GLU A 30 6.15 18.32 -11.57
C GLU A 30 4.93 19.11 -12.07
N THR A 31 4.24 18.66 -13.12
CA THR A 31 3.13 19.39 -13.74
C THR A 31 1.75 18.82 -13.42
N HIS A 32 1.68 17.64 -12.81
CA HIS A 32 0.41 16.95 -12.52
C HIS A 32 0.26 16.68 -11.02
N PHE A 33 0.21 15.39 -10.63
CA PHE A 33 0.02 14.98 -9.25
C PHE A 33 1.37 14.84 -8.53
N ASP A 34 1.40 15.16 -7.25
CA ASP A 34 2.56 14.87 -6.38
C ASP A 34 2.69 13.38 -6.14
N GLY A 35 1.58 12.68 -5.94
CA GLY A 35 1.54 11.24 -5.78
C GLY A 35 0.30 10.63 -6.41
N LEU A 36 0.32 9.32 -6.59
CA LEU A 36 -0.81 8.52 -7.04
C LEU A 36 -1.21 7.51 -5.97
N MET A 37 -2.45 7.03 -6.02
CA MET A 37 -2.85 5.83 -5.27
C MET A 37 -2.17 4.61 -5.90
N ASN A 38 -1.19 4.03 -5.20
CA ASN A 38 -0.34 2.96 -5.73
C ASN A 38 -1.05 1.59 -5.71
N TYR A 39 -2.16 1.49 -6.43
CA TYR A 39 -2.84 0.21 -6.69
C TYR A 39 -1.94 -0.81 -7.38
N PRO A 40 -1.01 -0.43 -8.29
CA PRO A 40 -0.06 -1.38 -8.88
C PRO A 40 0.80 -2.12 -7.86
N LEU A 41 1.21 -1.47 -6.75
CA LEU A 41 1.91 -2.15 -5.66
C LEU A 41 1.03 -3.20 -4.98
N ARG A 42 -0.22 -2.86 -4.67
CA ARG A 42 -1.21 -3.77 -4.12
C ARG A 42 -1.40 -4.99 -5.02
N ASP A 43 -1.57 -4.74 -6.32
CA ASP A 43 -1.83 -5.78 -7.32
C ASP A 43 -0.60 -6.67 -7.61
N ALA A 44 0.61 -6.22 -7.24
CA ALA A 44 1.79 -7.05 -7.20
C ALA A 44 1.89 -7.86 -5.90
N LEU A 45 1.67 -7.22 -4.74
CA LEU A 45 1.90 -7.80 -3.41
C LEU A 45 0.89 -8.89 -3.06
N LEU A 46 -0.42 -8.65 -3.25
CA LEU A 46 -1.45 -9.59 -2.80
C LEU A 46 -1.41 -10.95 -3.56
N PRO A 47 -1.21 -11.01 -4.89
CA PRO A 47 -0.99 -12.27 -5.58
C PRO A 47 0.29 -13.00 -5.14
N PHE A 48 1.37 -12.28 -4.87
CA PHE A 48 2.60 -12.87 -4.34
C PHE A 48 2.36 -13.53 -2.98
N LEU A 49 1.74 -12.84 -2.03
CA LEU A 49 1.41 -13.40 -0.72
C LEU A 49 0.43 -14.58 -0.80
N ASN A 50 -0.39 -14.65 -1.85
CA ASN A 50 -1.26 -15.77 -2.13
C ASN A 50 -0.59 -16.89 -2.95
N GLU A 51 0.72 -16.81 -3.15
CA GLU A 51 1.51 -17.81 -3.89
C GLU A 51 1.04 -18.01 -5.36
N LYS A 52 0.37 -17.00 -5.91
CA LYS A 52 -0.12 -16.99 -7.30
C LYS A 52 0.91 -16.44 -8.28
N THR A 53 1.97 -15.81 -7.76
CA THR A 53 3.07 -15.21 -8.54
C THR A 53 4.40 -15.63 -7.93
N ALA A 54 5.41 -15.81 -8.77
CA ALA A 54 6.77 -16.11 -8.37
C ALA A 54 7.42 -14.89 -7.68
N ALA A 55 8.40 -15.12 -6.81
CA ALA A 55 9.14 -14.06 -6.11
C ALA A 55 9.93 -13.19 -7.09
N SER A 56 10.51 -13.79 -8.14
CA SER A 56 11.19 -13.07 -9.21
C SER A 56 10.25 -12.10 -9.95
N HIS A 57 9.03 -12.53 -10.27
CA HIS A 57 8.05 -11.67 -10.92
C HIS A 57 7.55 -10.53 -10.00
N PHE A 58 7.38 -10.82 -8.71
CA PHE A 58 7.06 -9.79 -7.72
C PHE A 58 8.20 -8.75 -7.62
N ALA A 59 9.46 -9.20 -7.55
CA ALA A 59 10.63 -8.33 -7.53
C ALA A 59 10.67 -7.41 -8.77
N GLU A 60 10.49 -7.98 -9.97
CA GLU A 60 10.45 -7.22 -11.22
C GLU A 60 9.36 -6.13 -11.19
N LYS A 61 8.17 -6.45 -10.69
CA LYS A 61 7.08 -5.46 -10.56
C LYS A 61 7.44 -4.34 -9.59
N VAL A 62 8.00 -4.67 -8.43
CA VAL A 62 8.41 -3.69 -7.42
C VAL A 62 9.51 -2.78 -7.96
N GLU A 63 10.55 -3.34 -8.60
CA GLU A 63 11.63 -2.59 -9.22
C GLU A 63 11.13 -1.70 -10.36
N GLY A 64 10.22 -2.23 -11.18
CA GLY A 64 9.57 -1.47 -12.26
C GLY A 64 8.86 -0.22 -11.74
N LEU A 65 8.18 -0.30 -10.60
CA LEU A 65 7.54 0.88 -9.98
C LEU A 65 8.56 1.93 -9.51
N PHE A 66 9.74 1.50 -9.02
CA PHE A 66 10.80 2.43 -8.62
C PHE A 66 11.49 3.14 -9.79
N THR A 67 11.50 2.52 -10.96
CA THR A 67 12.10 3.09 -12.17
C THR A 67 11.13 3.94 -12.99
N LEU A 68 9.82 3.74 -12.77
CA LEU A 68 8.77 4.39 -13.55
C LEU A 68 8.54 5.85 -13.17
N TYR A 69 8.71 6.19 -11.89
CA TYR A 69 8.40 7.51 -11.35
C TYR A 69 9.63 8.21 -10.78
N PRO A 70 9.66 9.56 -10.78
CA PRO A 70 10.69 10.31 -10.06
C PRO A 70 10.71 9.95 -8.56
N PRO A 71 11.88 9.95 -7.91
CA PRO A 71 12.01 9.55 -6.50
C PRO A 71 11.11 10.33 -5.53
N GLU A 72 10.92 11.61 -5.75
CA GLU A 72 10.04 12.48 -4.96
C GLU A 72 8.58 12.07 -5.09
N ASN A 73 8.12 11.70 -6.30
CA ASN A 73 6.77 11.21 -6.51
C ASN A 73 6.56 9.84 -5.86
N ILE A 74 7.57 8.94 -5.87
CA ILE A 74 7.50 7.65 -5.16
C ILE A 74 7.29 7.87 -3.66
N GLN A 75 8.01 8.81 -3.06
CA GLN A 75 7.85 9.15 -1.65
C GLN A 75 6.51 9.80 -1.32
N ALA A 76 5.88 10.42 -2.32
CA ALA A 76 4.56 11.03 -2.20
C ALA A 76 3.40 10.09 -2.57
N MET A 77 3.66 8.83 -2.99
CA MET A 77 2.59 7.86 -3.28
C MET A 77 1.74 7.57 -2.05
N TYR A 78 0.43 7.47 -2.26
CA TYR A 78 -0.51 6.92 -1.28
C TYR A 78 -0.60 5.40 -1.50
N LEU A 79 -0.40 4.62 -0.45
CA LEU A 79 -0.23 3.17 -0.54
C LEU A 79 -1.45 2.43 0.04
N PRO A 80 -2.53 2.20 -0.73
CA PRO A 80 -3.67 1.43 -0.25
C PRO A 80 -3.42 -0.08 -0.45
N LEU A 81 -3.74 -0.90 0.54
CA LEU A 81 -3.91 -2.35 0.36
C LEU A 81 -5.39 -2.73 0.29
N GLY A 82 -6.26 -1.92 0.86
CA GLY A 82 -7.70 -2.00 0.77
C GLY A 82 -8.31 -0.62 0.58
N SER A 83 -9.50 -0.57 -0.01
CA SER A 83 -10.30 0.63 -0.18
C SER A 83 -11.79 0.29 -0.22
N HIS A 84 -12.64 1.30 -0.36
CA HIS A 84 -14.07 1.10 -0.55
C HIS A 84 -14.44 0.51 -1.92
N ASP A 85 -13.50 0.47 -2.87
CA ASP A 85 -13.69 -0.07 -4.23
C ASP A 85 -13.05 -1.45 -4.42
N THR A 86 -12.43 -1.99 -3.37
CA THR A 86 -11.74 -3.29 -3.43
C THR A 86 -12.26 -4.24 -2.37
N GLU A 87 -12.14 -5.54 -2.63
CA GLU A 87 -12.34 -6.54 -1.58
C GLU A 87 -11.39 -6.29 -0.41
N ARG A 88 -11.83 -6.62 0.80
CA ARG A 88 -11.04 -6.50 2.02
C ARG A 88 -9.78 -7.36 1.97
N MET A 89 -8.68 -6.83 2.47
CA MET A 89 -7.39 -7.51 2.48
C MET A 89 -7.45 -8.88 3.18
N MET A 90 -8.15 -8.98 4.31
CA MET A 90 -8.35 -10.24 5.03
C MET A 90 -9.02 -11.30 4.13
N THR A 91 -10.08 -10.94 3.42
CA THR A 91 -10.79 -11.82 2.48
C THR A 91 -9.88 -12.21 1.31
N MET A 92 -9.19 -11.25 0.71
CA MET A 92 -8.30 -11.50 -0.43
C MET A 92 -7.12 -12.41 -0.09
N LEU A 93 -6.63 -12.37 1.14
CA LEU A 93 -5.53 -13.21 1.63
C LEU A 93 -6.00 -14.53 2.26
N GLY A 94 -7.23 -14.97 1.93
CA GLY A 94 -7.76 -16.26 2.37
C GLY A 94 -7.96 -16.36 3.87
N CYS A 95 -8.26 -15.24 4.53
CA CYS A 95 -8.44 -15.13 5.98
C CYS A 95 -7.19 -15.55 6.78
N SER A 96 -6.00 -15.52 6.18
CA SER A 96 -4.74 -15.79 6.87
C SER A 96 -4.22 -14.54 7.58
N LEU A 97 -4.18 -14.62 8.90
CA LEU A 97 -3.64 -13.55 9.74
C LEU A 97 -2.16 -13.29 9.46
N GLU A 98 -1.39 -14.33 9.20
CA GLU A 98 0.04 -14.25 8.90
C GLU A 98 0.29 -13.50 7.60
N LYS A 99 -0.48 -13.80 6.54
CA LYS A 99 -0.36 -13.09 5.26
C LYS A 99 -0.76 -11.62 5.40
N VAL A 100 -1.78 -11.30 6.19
CA VAL A 100 -2.18 -9.92 6.48
C VAL A 100 -1.08 -9.18 7.24
N LYS A 101 -0.45 -9.82 8.23
CA LYS A 101 0.69 -9.25 8.94
C LYS A 101 1.88 -9.00 8.01
N LEU A 102 2.18 -9.91 7.09
CA LEU A 102 3.24 -9.74 6.08
C LEU A 102 2.89 -8.58 5.14
N ALA A 103 1.65 -8.47 4.69
CA ALA A 103 1.19 -7.37 3.83
C ALA A 103 1.39 -6.01 4.52
N PHE A 104 1.00 -5.88 5.78
CA PHE A 104 1.26 -4.66 6.54
C PHE A 104 2.75 -4.40 6.77
N SER A 105 3.54 -5.44 7.06
CA SER A 105 4.98 -5.28 7.24
C SER A 105 5.65 -4.73 6.00
N PHE A 106 5.31 -5.25 4.83
CA PHE A 106 5.78 -4.74 3.55
C PHE A 106 5.31 -3.31 3.31
N LEU A 107 4.01 -3.04 3.50
CA LEU A 107 3.43 -1.71 3.33
C LEU A 107 4.15 -0.63 4.15
N PHE A 108 4.40 -0.93 5.43
CA PHE A 108 5.06 0.02 6.34
C PHE A 108 6.57 0.14 6.12
N ALA A 109 7.20 -0.79 5.39
CA ALA A 109 8.59 -0.70 4.95
C ALA A 109 8.75 0.00 3.60
N TYR A 110 7.72 0.02 2.76
CA TYR A 110 7.76 0.62 1.43
C TYR A 110 7.72 2.16 1.51
N PRO A 111 8.44 2.90 0.61
CA PRO A 111 8.38 4.37 0.54
C PRO A 111 6.99 4.85 0.11
N GLY A 112 6.58 6.01 0.64
CA GLY A 112 5.27 6.59 0.40
C GLY A 112 4.45 6.68 1.69
N ALA A 113 3.15 6.98 1.59
CA ALA A 113 2.22 7.13 2.71
C ALA A 113 1.37 5.86 2.88
N PRO A 114 1.68 4.96 3.83
CA PRO A 114 0.86 3.79 4.11
C PRO A 114 -0.56 4.19 4.49
N ALA A 115 -1.54 3.56 3.84
CA ALA A 115 -2.95 3.78 4.13
C ALA A 115 -3.58 2.52 4.73
N ILE A 116 -4.40 2.71 5.74
CA ILE A 116 -5.20 1.66 6.35
C ILE A 116 -6.66 1.98 6.06
N TYR A 117 -7.32 1.13 5.29
CA TYR A 117 -8.77 1.22 5.16
C TYR A 117 -9.40 0.72 6.46
N TYR A 118 -10.36 1.47 7.01
CA TYR A 118 -10.95 1.16 8.32
C TYR A 118 -11.37 -0.31 8.46
N GLY A 119 -11.01 -0.94 9.54
CA GLY A 119 -11.32 -2.34 9.82
C GLY A 119 -10.27 -3.33 9.32
N ASP A 120 -9.41 -2.99 8.37
CA ASP A 120 -8.33 -3.88 7.94
C ASP A 120 -7.35 -4.15 9.09
N GLU A 121 -7.14 -3.17 9.98
CA GLU A 121 -6.28 -3.29 11.16
C GLU A 121 -6.83 -4.24 12.25
N VAL A 122 -8.09 -4.61 12.14
CA VAL A 122 -8.75 -5.58 13.04
C VAL A 122 -9.17 -6.86 12.31
N GLY A 123 -8.83 -6.96 11.02
CA GLY A 123 -9.10 -8.14 10.19
C GLY A 123 -10.55 -8.24 9.71
N LEU A 124 -11.21 -7.11 9.45
CA LEU A 124 -12.55 -7.09 8.90
C LEU A 124 -12.56 -7.73 7.51
N GLU A 125 -13.46 -8.70 7.35
CA GLU A 125 -13.71 -9.38 6.09
C GLU A 125 -14.78 -8.66 5.26
N GLY A 126 -14.73 -8.83 3.95
CA GLY A 126 -15.74 -8.33 3.01
C GLY A 126 -15.32 -8.60 1.57
N GLY A 127 -16.26 -9.03 0.75
CA GLY A 127 -16.10 -9.26 -0.68
C GLY A 127 -16.19 -7.97 -1.48
N LYS A 128 -16.62 -8.09 -2.74
CA LYS A 128 -16.82 -6.95 -3.63
C LYS A 128 -17.84 -5.95 -3.10
N ASP A 129 -17.78 -4.72 -3.62
CA ASP A 129 -18.77 -3.68 -3.31
C ASP A 129 -20.20 -4.22 -3.48
N PRO A 130 -21.13 -3.96 -2.52
CA PRO A 130 -20.99 -3.12 -1.31
C PRO A 130 -20.44 -3.84 -0.07
N ASP A 131 -20.12 -5.14 -0.13
CA ASP A 131 -19.76 -5.97 1.02
C ASP A 131 -18.43 -5.54 1.68
N CYS A 132 -17.51 -4.96 0.91
CA CYS A 132 -16.27 -4.36 1.43
C CYS A 132 -16.52 -3.16 2.37
N ARG A 133 -17.72 -2.57 2.35
CA ARG A 133 -18.10 -1.38 3.16
C ARG A 133 -18.87 -1.73 4.43
N ARG A 134 -18.73 -2.95 4.95
CA ARG A 134 -19.33 -3.36 6.23
C ARG A 134 -18.97 -2.38 7.34
N ALA A 135 -19.88 -2.20 8.30
CA ALA A 135 -19.65 -1.35 9.47
C ALA A 135 -18.43 -1.85 10.29
N PHE A 136 -17.74 -0.92 10.93
CA PHE A 136 -16.62 -1.26 11.81
C PHE A 136 -17.11 -2.10 13.00
N PRO A 137 -16.46 -3.24 13.31
CA PRO A 137 -16.84 -4.09 14.44
C PRO A 137 -16.31 -3.47 15.75
N TRP A 138 -17.14 -2.70 16.44
CA TRP A 138 -16.75 -2.04 17.70
C TRP A 138 -16.49 -3.03 18.84
N GLU A 139 -17.14 -4.20 18.81
CA GLU A 139 -16.92 -5.28 19.77
C GLU A 139 -15.57 -5.97 19.51
N GLN A 140 -14.63 -5.84 20.44
CA GLN A 140 -13.28 -6.37 20.29
C GLN A 140 -13.21 -7.90 20.18
N SER A 141 -14.22 -8.61 20.64
CA SER A 141 -14.33 -10.06 20.47
C SER A 141 -14.37 -10.51 19.02
N GLY A 142 -14.76 -9.63 18.09
CA GLY A 142 -14.74 -9.88 16.66
C GLY A 142 -13.41 -9.59 15.97
N TRP A 143 -12.42 -9.06 16.68
CA TRP A 143 -11.12 -8.71 16.11
C TRP A 143 -10.23 -9.94 15.94
N LYS A 144 -9.45 -9.96 14.88
CA LYS A 144 -8.59 -11.11 14.55
C LYS A 144 -7.26 -11.05 15.32
N GLY A 145 -7.19 -11.81 16.39
CA GLY A 145 -5.97 -12.06 17.15
C GLY A 145 -5.23 -10.77 17.57
N ASP A 146 -3.93 -10.74 17.34
CA ASP A 146 -3.03 -9.64 17.67
C ASP A 146 -2.74 -8.69 16.49
N LEU A 147 -3.59 -8.68 15.46
CA LEU A 147 -3.37 -7.87 14.26
C LEU A 147 -3.28 -6.36 14.58
N ARG A 148 -4.20 -5.84 15.37
CA ARG A 148 -4.18 -4.41 15.74
C ARG A 148 -2.95 -4.02 16.55
N PRO A 149 -2.50 -4.76 17.56
CA PRO A 149 -1.20 -4.57 18.20
C PRO A 149 -0.03 -4.59 17.20
N TRP A 150 -0.04 -5.53 16.25
CA TRP A 150 0.99 -5.61 15.19
C TRP A 150 1.04 -4.35 14.34
N VAL A 151 -0.09 -3.91 13.82
CA VAL A 151 -0.19 -2.67 13.01
C VAL A 151 0.29 -1.45 13.81
N ARG A 152 -0.12 -1.33 15.09
CA ARG A 152 0.37 -0.25 15.97
C ARG A 152 1.88 -0.30 16.17
N HIS A 153 2.47 -1.50 16.29
CA HIS A 153 3.92 -1.68 16.37
C HIS A 153 4.61 -1.16 15.10
N LEU A 154 4.12 -1.55 13.91
CA LEU A 154 4.66 -1.10 12.62
C LEU A 154 4.56 0.42 12.44
N ILE A 155 3.45 1.03 12.83
CA ILE A 155 3.29 2.49 12.84
C ILE A 155 4.36 3.13 13.73
N GLY A 156 4.53 2.59 14.94
CA GLY A 156 5.54 3.06 15.88
C GLY A 156 6.96 2.94 15.35
N LEU A 157 7.28 1.81 14.72
CA LEU A 157 8.57 1.56 14.10
C LEU A 157 8.86 2.56 12.97
N ARG A 158 7.90 2.72 12.03
CA ARG A 158 8.04 3.66 10.92
C ARG A 158 8.20 5.11 11.38
N ARG A 159 7.51 5.51 12.45
CA ARG A 159 7.67 6.86 13.05
C ARG A 159 9.05 7.08 13.64
N LYS A 160 9.62 6.05 14.29
CA LYS A 160 10.94 6.13 14.94
C LYS A 160 12.10 6.02 13.96
N MET A 161 11.91 5.31 12.83
CA MET A 161 12.96 5.03 11.85
C MET A 161 12.77 5.86 10.58
N PRO A 162 13.48 6.99 10.41
CA PRO A 162 13.37 7.82 9.20
C PRO A 162 13.68 7.05 7.91
N VAL A 163 14.55 6.03 7.97
CA VAL A 163 14.90 5.19 6.81
C VAL A 163 13.68 4.52 6.18
N LEU A 164 12.68 4.10 6.98
CA LEU A 164 11.45 3.50 6.46
C LEU A 164 10.53 4.51 5.72
N ARG A 165 10.79 5.79 5.88
CA ARG A 165 10.01 6.87 5.26
C ARG A 165 10.73 7.54 4.09
N ARG A 166 12.06 7.63 4.18
CA ARG A 166 12.91 8.40 3.26
C ARG A 166 14.08 7.59 2.70
N GLY A 167 14.18 6.32 3.13
CA GLY A 167 15.23 5.43 2.69
C GLY A 167 14.97 4.90 1.28
N ARG A 168 15.93 4.16 0.78
CA ARG A 168 15.86 3.45 -0.48
C ARG A 168 15.57 1.96 -0.21
N VAL A 169 14.67 1.38 -0.97
CA VAL A 169 14.47 -0.07 -0.99
C VAL A 169 15.47 -0.69 -1.97
N VAL A 170 16.18 -1.71 -1.52
CA VAL A 170 17.12 -2.46 -2.34
C VAL A 170 16.75 -3.94 -2.22
N PRO A 171 16.25 -4.58 -3.29
CA PRO A 171 16.02 -6.01 -3.29
C PRO A 171 17.32 -6.79 -3.07
N LEU A 172 17.31 -7.72 -2.15
CA LEU A 172 18.46 -8.56 -1.82
C LEU A 172 18.30 -9.99 -2.30
N LEU A 173 17.05 -10.48 -2.37
CA LEU A 173 16.73 -11.86 -2.71
C LEU A 173 15.34 -11.94 -3.35
N ALA A 174 15.25 -12.72 -4.42
CA ALA A 174 14.01 -13.23 -4.96
C ALA A 174 14.19 -14.74 -5.23
N ASP A 175 13.63 -15.56 -4.36
CA ASP A 175 13.80 -17.03 -4.38
C ASP A 175 12.43 -17.66 -4.70
N ASP A 176 12.28 -18.14 -5.92
CA ASP A 176 11.04 -18.73 -6.39
C ASP A 176 10.71 -20.07 -5.74
N PRO A 177 11.68 -21.02 -5.57
CA PRO A 177 11.44 -22.27 -4.88
C PRO A 177 10.91 -22.09 -3.45
N HIS A 178 11.45 -21.14 -2.70
CA HIS A 178 11.05 -20.86 -1.33
C HIS A 178 10.02 -19.73 -1.20
N LYS A 179 9.55 -19.17 -2.32
CA LYS A 179 8.55 -18.08 -2.36
C LYS A 179 8.95 -16.91 -1.45
N THR A 180 10.23 -16.56 -1.46
CA THR A 180 10.82 -15.57 -0.58
C THR A 180 11.30 -14.36 -1.36
N TYR A 181 10.96 -13.16 -0.85
CA TYR A 181 11.47 -11.88 -1.29
C TYR A 181 12.03 -11.11 -0.10
N ALA A 182 13.22 -10.57 -0.24
CA ALA A 182 13.89 -9.76 0.78
C ALA A 182 14.65 -8.59 0.16
#